data_14b97bafa8f7ce48396c0104798e9e26
#
_entry.id   14b97bafa8f7ce48396c0104798e9e26
#
_cell.length_a   1.000
_cell.length_b   1.000
_cell.length_c   1.000
_cell.angle_alpha   90.00
_cell.angle_beta   90.00
_cell.angle_gamma   90.00
#
_symmetry.space_group_name_H-M   'P 1'
#
loop_
_entity.id
_entity.type
_entity.pdbx_description
1 polymer ?
#
loop_
_entity_poly.entity_id
_entity_poly.type
_entity_poly.pdbx_seq_one_letter_code
_entity_poly.pdbx_strand_id
1 'polypeptide(L)'
;FKMAEENKSRGFGRGRGRGGDDRGRGRGRGRGRGRGRGRGRGDDKDVWTPMTKLGRLVMANKIQSLEEIFLYSIPIKEYQIVDHFLGSGGRGGDDEVEEGKLQDEVMTIHPVMKQTSAGQRTRFRACVAVGDANGHLGVGSKCAKEVAGAIRGAIINAKLNICPIRRGYWGSKLGQPHTVPCKVTGKCGSVRVRLIPAPRGTGLVAGPASKTLLKLAGINDCYTSSVGHTRTLGNFVQATFVALKATYGFLEPTLWDETEFGVTPYQEHTDFLGREAEAKTKKDDRPKY
;
A
#
# COMPACT_ATOMS: atom_id res chain seq x y z
N PHE A 1 17.93 -2.11 45.58
CA PHE A 1 17.20 -1.52 46.71
C PHE A 1 15.71 -1.65 46.41
N LYS A 2 15.07 -2.49 47.27
CA LYS A 2 13.62 -2.65 47.43
C LYS A 2 13.02 -1.41 48.05
N MET A 3 11.84 -1.01 47.69
CA MET A 3 10.71 -0.84 48.61
C MET A 3 9.42 -0.64 47.84
N ALA A 4 8.51 -1.52 48.18
CA ALA A 4 7.09 -1.47 47.96
C ALA A 4 6.44 -0.47 48.92
N GLU A 5 5.31 0.11 48.55
CA GLU A 5 4.23 0.39 49.51
C GLU A 5 2.88 0.58 48.80
N GLU A 6 1.99 -0.29 49.19
CA GLU A 6 0.53 -0.23 49.01
C GLU A 6 -0.05 1.02 49.70
N ASN A 7 -1.14 1.56 49.20
CA ASN A 7 -2.19 2.04 50.06
C ASN A 7 -3.60 1.98 49.48
N LYS A 8 -4.45 1.40 50.30
CA LYS A 8 -5.85 1.04 50.21
C LYS A 8 -6.82 2.24 50.29
N SER A 9 -7.92 2.08 49.57
CA SER A 9 -9.35 2.23 49.99
C SER A 9 -9.83 3.43 50.78
N ARG A 10 -11.01 3.93 50.38
CA ARG A 10 -12.23 4.29 51.14
C ARG A 10 -13.11 5.12 50.16
N GLY A 11 -14.33 4.84 49.78
CA GLY A 11 -15.49 4.25 50.39
C GLY A 11 -16.33 5.30 51.17
N PHE A 12 -17.53 5.59 50.69
CA PHE A 12 -18.69 6.27 51.28
C PHE A 12 -19.33 7.21 50.25
N GLY A 13 -20.64 7.25 50.00
CA GLY A 13 -21.78 6.87 50.81
C GLY A 13 -23.13 6.99 50.03
N ARG A 14 -24.06 6.38 50.61
CA ARG A 14 -25.45 6.24 50.23
C ARG A 14 -26.26 7.56 50.23
N GLY A 15 -27.16 7.71 49.26
CA GLY A 15 -28.29 8.66 49.35
C GLY A 15 -29.58 8.04 48.76
N ARG A 16 -30.49 7.65 49.64
CA ARG A 16 -31.85 7.22 49.34
C ARG A 16 -32.74 8.47 49.22
N GLY A 17 -33.59 8.51 48.21
CA GLY A 17 -34.69 9.46 48.13
C GLY A 17 -35.91 8.80 47.46
N ARG A 18 -36.95 8.64 48.25
CA ARG A 18 -38.28 8.08 47.92
C ARG A 18 -39.17 9.12 47.25
N GLY A 19 -40.07 8.64 46.35
CA GLY A 19 -41.46 8.97 46.48
C GLY A 19 -42.02 9.91 45.40
N GLY A 20 -43.09 9.45 44.75
CA GLY A 20 -44.03 10.32 44.02
C GLY A 20 -44.76 9.60 42.90
N ASP A 21 -45.85 8.91 43.26
CA ASP A 21 -46.92 8.54 42.32
C ASP A 21 -47.49 9.79 41.68
N ASP A 22 -47.73 9.79 40.38
CA ASP A 22 -48.96 10.37 39.88
C ASP A 22 -49.45 9.74 38.54
N ARG A 23 -50.75 9.52 38.50
CA ARG A 23 -51.48 8.79 37.48
C ARG A 23 -51.90 9.77 36.37
N GLY A 24 -51.49 9.49 35.15
CA GLY A 24 -51.94 10.21 33.96
C GLY A 24 -52.37 9.25 32.84
N ARG A 25 -53.69 9.02 32.73
CA ARG A 25 -54.33 8.30 31.60
C ARG A 25 -54.21 9.10 30.31
N GLY A 26 -53.57 8.53 29.30
CA GLY A 26 -53.55 9.05 27.93
C GLY A 26 -53.70 7.91 26.92
N ARG A 27 -54.92 7.69 26.40
CA ARG A 27 -55.21 6.81 25.27
C ARG A 27 -54.65 7.43 23.98
N GLY A 28 -53.71 6.77 23.35
CA GLY A 28 -53.25 7.10 22.02
C GLY A 28 -53.06 5.83 21.17
N ARG A 29 -54.04 5.52 20.33
CA ARG A 29 -53.97 4.49 19.30
C ARG A 29 -53.04 4.95 18.20
N GLY A 30 -51.89 4.33 18.05
CA GLY A 30 -50.96 4.50 16.92
C GLY A 30 -50.55 3.14 16.39
N ARG A 31 -51.22 2.65 15.35
CA ARG A 31 -50.81 1.50 14.56
C ARG A 31 -49.58 1.91 13.74
N GLY A 32 -48.41 1.44 14.10
CA GLY A 32 -47.19 1.55 13.33
C GLY A 32 -46.56 0.17 13.18
N ARG A 33 -46.95 -0.58 12.16
CA ARG A 33 -46.22 -1.77 11.69
C ARG A 33 -44.96 -1.33 11.02
N GLY A 34 -43.86 -1.37 11.74
CA GLY A 34 -42.51 -1.23 11.22
C GLY A 34 -41.69 -2.46 11.58
N ARG A 35 -41.91 -3.60 10.89
CA ARG A 35 -40.97 -4.70 10.89
C ARG A 35 -39.75 -4.31 10.05
N GLY A 36 -38.85 -3.54 10.63
CA GLY A 36 -37.49 -3.40 10.15
C GLY A 36 -36.75 -4.71 10.39
N ARG A 37 -36.83 -5.65 9.45
CA ARG A 37 -35.84 -6.73 9.33
C ARG A 37 -34.51 -6.05 9.04
N GLY A 38 -33.68 -5.86 10.06
CA GLY A 38 -32.26 -5.66 9.92
C GLY A 38 -31.69 -6.90 9.21
N ARG A 39 -31.64 -6.85 7.88
CA ARG A 39 -30.77 -7.73 7.13
C ARG A 39 -29.37 -7.38 7.61
N GLY A 40 -28.78 -8.28 8.39
CA GLY A 40 -27.34 -8.30 8.57
C GLY A 40 -26.75 -8.22 7.16
N ARG A 41 -26.09 -7.11 6.85
CA ARG A 41 -25.13 -7.05 5.78
C ARG A 41 -24.05 -8.04 6.20
N GLY A 42 -24.18 -9.28 5.75
CA GLY A 42 -23.05 -10.16 5.66
C GLY A 42 -21.98 -9.39 4.89
N ASP A 43 -20.74 -9.56 5.29
CA ASP A 43 -19.58 -9.14 4.52
C ASP A 43 -19.64 -9.82 3.13
N ASP A 44 -20.44 -9.26 2.23
CA ASP A 44 -20.22 -9.42 0.81
C ASP A 44 -18.87 -8.74 0.57
N LYS A 45 -17.79 -9.54 0.64
CA LYS A 45 -16.48 -9.15 0.14
C LYS A 45 -16.75 -8.64 -1.27
N ASP A 46 -16.60 -7.34 -1.47
CA ASP A 46 -16.84 -6.69 -2.76
C ASP A 46 -16.01 -7.45 -3.80
N VAL A 47 -16.66 -8.30 -4.59
CA VAL A 47 -16.00 -9.07 -5.63
C VAL A 47 -15.48 -8.06 -6.65
N TRP A 48 -14.16 -8.02 -6.81
CA TRP A 48 -13.52 -7.12 -7.75
C TRP A 48 -14.03 -7.37 -9.16
N THR A 49 -14.63 -6.35 -9.76
CA THR A 49 -15.03 -6.34 -11.17
C THR A 49 -14.05 -5.47 -11.96
N PRO A 50 -13.19 -6.05 -12.83
CA PRO A 50 -12.16 -5.28 -13.52
C PRO A 50 -12.77 -4.28 -14.51
N MET A 51 -12.32 -3.04 -14.44
CA MET A 51 -12.74 -1.95 -15.32
C MET A 51 -11.75 -1.73 -16.47
N THR A 52 -10.46 -2.01 -16.24
CA THR A 52 -9.39 -1.81 -17.23
C THR A 52 -9.18 -3.06 -18.10
N LYS A 53 -8.56 -2.88 -19.27
CA LYS A 53 -8.14 -3.99 -20.14
C LYS A 53 -7.18 -4.93 -19.38
N LEU A 54 -6.20 -4.35 -18.65
CA LEU A 54 -5.26 -5.11 -17.87
C LEU A 54 -5.95 -5.93 -16.77
N GLY A 55 -6.88 -5.32 -16.01
CA GLY A 55 -7.63 -6.03 -14.97
C GLY A 55 -8.43 -7.22 -15.50
N ARG A 56 -8.97 -7.11 -16.72
CA ARG A 56 -9.69 -8.22 -17.37
C ARG A 56 -8.76 -9.37 -17.74
N LEU A 57 -7.59 -9.07 -18.29
CA LEU A 57 -6.59 -10.09 -18.63
C LEU A 57 -6.08 -10.81 -17.38
N VAL A 58 -5.82 -10.07 -16.29
CA VAL A 58 -5.40 -10.65 -15.01
C VAL A 58 -6.49 -11.54 -14.44
N MET A 59 -7.75 -11.10 -14.43
CA MET A 59 -8.87 -11.91 -13.92
C MET A 59 -9.12 -13.18 -14.76
N ALA A 60 -8.83 -13.13 -16.06
CA ALA A 60 -8.88 -14.28 -16.97
C ALA A 60 -7.63 -15.17 -16.89
N ASN A 61 -6.68 -14.91 -15.98
CA ASN A 61 -5.40 -15.61 -15.82
C ASN A 61 -4.57 -15.68 -17.13
N LYS A 62 -4.67 -14.63 -17.95
CA LYS A 62 -3.88 -14.51 -19.19
C LYS A 62 -2.50 -13.92 -18.94
N ILE A 63 -2.36 -13.14 -17.89
CA ILE A 63 -1.09 -12.62 -17.37
C ILE A 63 -0.83 -13.38 -16.07
N GLN A 64 0.33 -14.02 -15.96
CA GLN A 64 0.67 -14.91 -14.86
C GLN A 64 1.51 -14.25 -13.79
N SER A 65 2.28 -13.21 -14.14
CA SER A 65 3.19 -12.56 -13.22
C SER A 65 3.11 -11.03 -13.29
N LEU A 66 3.55 -10.38 -12.22
CA LEU A 66 3.65 -8.92 -12.16
C LEU A 66 4.82 -8.42 -13.02
N GLU A 67 5.86 -9.24 -13.18
CA GLU A 67 7.04 -8.97 -13.98
C GLU A 67 6.69 -8.78 -15.46
N GLU A 68 5.73 -9.53 -15.99
CA GLU A 68 5.23 -9.36 -17.36
C GLU A 68 4.66 -7.95 -17.57
N ILE A 69 3.92 -7.43 -16.59
CA ILE A 69 3.36 -6.08 -16.63
C ILE A 69 4.47 -5.04 -16.64
N PHE A 70 5.53 -5.25 -15.85
CA PHE A 70 6.67 -4.34 -15.78
C PHE A 70 7.55 -4.41 -17.03
N LEU A 71 7.72 -5.60 -17.63
CA LEU A 71 8.51 -5.81 -18.85
C LEU A 71 7.97 -4.93 -20.00
N TYR A 72 6.65 -4.89 -20.17
CA TYR A 72 6.00 -4.07 -21.19
C TYR A 72 5.65 -2.66 -20.74
N SER A 73 6.10 -2.24 -19.54
CA SER A 73 5.82 -0.92 -18.96
C SER A 73 4.33 -0.55 -18.93
N ILE A 74 3.45 -1.51 -18.70
CA ILE A 74 2.00 -1.28 -18.70
C ILE A 74 1.61 -0.58 -17.39
N PRO A 75 0.92 0.57 -17.43
CA PRO A 75 0.54 1.28 -16.21
C PRO A 75 -0.59 0.57 -15.45
N ILE A 76 -0.35 0.31 -14.16
CA ILE A 76 -1.34 -0.28 -13.27
C ILE A 76 -2.28 0.84 -12.77
N LYS A 77 -3.58 0.73 -13.05
CA LYS A 77 -4.61 1.71 -12.63
C LYS A 77 -5.56 1.17 -11.56
N GLU A 78 -5.60 -0.13 -11.35
CA GLU A 78 -6.41 -0.82 -10.34
C GLU A 78 -5.48 -1.47 -9.33
N TYR A 79 -5.62 -1.12 -8.04
CA TYR A 79 -4.77 -1.67 -6.98
C TYR A 79 -5.03 -3.16 -6.72
N GLN A 80 -6.22 -3.63 -7.06
CA GLN A 80 -6.61 -5.04 -6.94
C GLN A 80 -5.76 -5.97 -7.81
N ILE A 81 -5.17 -5.47 -8.90
CA ILE A 81 -4.23 -6.23 -9.73
C ILE A 81 -3.00 -6.62 -8.90
N VAL A 82 -2.47 -5.68 -8.11
CA VAL A 82 -1.34 -5.95 -7.22
C VAL A 82 -1.74 -6.91 -6.11
N ASP A 83 -2.94 -6.73 -5.54
CA ASP A 83 -3.47 -7.64 -4.53
C ASP A 83 -3.72 -9.05 -5.05
N HIS A 84 -4.01 -9.21 -6.34
CA HIS A 84 -4.16 -10.52 -6.98
C HIS A 84 -2.83 -11.29 -7.07
N PHE A 85 -1.72 -10.61 -7.35
CA PHE A 85 -0.40 -11.23 -7.49
C PHE A 85 0.36 -11.34 -6.17
N LEU A 86 0.32 -10.30 -5.34
CA LEU A 86 1.12 -10.19 -4.10
C LEU A 86 0.27 -10.14 -2.82
N GLY A 87 -1.06 -10.21 -2.95
CA GLY A 87 -1.96 -10.18 -1.81
C GLY A 87 -2.16 -11.56 -1.18
N SER A 88 -2.69 -11.58 0.04
CA SER A 88 -3.05 -12.79 0.78
C SER A 88 -4.18 -13.63 0.16
N GLY A 89 -4.63 -13.31 -1.04
CA GLY A 89 -5.67 -14.04 -1.77
C GLY A 89 -5.17 -14.96 -2.88
N GLY A 90 -3.87 -15.00 -3.18
CA GLY A 90 -3.27 -15.99 -4.08
C GLY A 90 -3.20 -17.35 -3.38
N ARG A 91 -3.82 -18.36 -3.98
CA ARG A 91 -3.92 -19.79 -3.64
C ARG A 91 -2.78 -20.36 -2.75
N GLY A 92 -2.79 -20.06 -1.46
CA GLY A 92 -1.87 -20.67 -0.49
C GLY A 92 -2.55 -20.54 0.88
N GLY A 93 -2.68 -21.67 1.57
CA GLY A 93 -3.42 -21.78 2.82
C GLY A 93 -2.84 -20.92 3.95
N ASP A 94 -3.70 -20.74 4.93
CA ASP A 94 -3.46 -20.00 6.17
C ASP A 94 -2.17 -20.45 6.90
N ASP A 95 -1.52 -19.50 7.59
CA ASP A 95 -0.63 -19.67 8.75
C ASP A 95 0.89 -19.76 8.60
N GLU A 96 1.53 -19.45 7.47
CA GLU A 96 2.98 -19.21 7.50
C GLU A 96 3.32 -17.80 6.99
N VAL A 97 4.34 -17.17 7.59
CA VAL A 97 4.92 -15.89 7.12
C VAL A 97 5.62 -16.18 5.80
N GLU A 98 4.82 -16.27 4.74
CA GLU A 98 5.33 -16.55 3.40
C GLU A 98 6.12 -15.32 2.90
N GLU A 99 7.36 -15.54 2.55
CA GLU A 99 8.16 -14.62 1.75
C GLU A 99 7.39 -14.32 0.46
N GLY A 100 7.07 -13.04 0.23
CA GLY A 100 6.29 -12.58 -0.92
C GLY A 100 4.93 -11.97 -0.58
N LYS A 101 4.52 -11.96 0.68
CA LYS A 101 3.29 -11.26 1.11
C LYS A 101 3.52 -9.75 1.20
N LEU A 102 2.61 -8.99 0.62
CA LEU A 102 2.66 -7.54 0.64
C LEU A 102 2.52 -6.99 2.07
N GLN A 103 3.54 -6.27 2.52
CA GLN A 103 3.55 -5.58 3.81
C GLN A 103 3.40 -4.08 3.58
N ASP A 104 2.64 -3.42 4.45
CA ASP A 104 2.50 -1.98 4.43
C ASP A 104 3.02 -1.36 5.74
N GLU A 105 3.72 -0.23 5.63
CA GLU A 105 4.23 0.50 6.77
C GLU A 105 3.95 2.00 6.64
N VAL A 106 3.39 2.58 7.69
CA VAL A 106 3.07 4.00 7.74
C VAL A 106 4.33 4.78 8.13
N MET A 107 4.90 5.51 7.18
CA MET A 107 6.14 6.26 7.38
C MET A 107 5.92 7.55 8.16
N THR A 108 4.88 8.30 7.85
CA THR A 108 4.57 9.57 8.52
C THR A 108 3.13 10.00 8.31
N ILE A 109 2.58 10.62 9.33
CA ILE A 109 1.28 11.31 9.28
C ILE A 109 1.50 12.71 9.82
N HIS A 110 1.05 13.72 9.08
CA HIS A 110 1.11 15.09 9.55
C HIS A 110 -0.12 15.90 9.09
N PRO A 111 -0.57 16.87 9.90
CA PRO A 111 -1.65 17.76 9.52
C PRO A 111 -1.18 18.73 8.43
N VAL A 112 -2.05 19.00 7.47
CA VAL A 112 -1.90 20.04 6.45
C VAL A 112 -3.08 20.98 6.54
N MET A 113 -2.81 22.28 6.64
CA MET A 113 -3.81 23.29 6.91
C MET A 113 -3.97 24.21 5.71
N LYS A 114 -5.21 24.58 5.43
CA LYS A 114 -5.54 25.65 4.49
C LYS A 114 -6.27 26.75 5.26
N GLN A 115 -5.77 27.98 5.17
CA GLN A 115 -6.42 29.15 5.76
C GLN A 115 -7.65 29.51 4.93
N THR A 116 -8.78 29.66 5.60
CA THR A 116 -10.04 30.15 5.04
C THR A 116 -10.54 31.37 5.84
N SER A 117 -11.52 32.10 5.33
CA SER A 117 -12.14 33.25 6.04
C SER A 117 -12.74 32.85 7.40
N ALA A 118 -13.21 31.59 7.53
CA ALA A 118 -13.79 31.06 8.76
C ALA A 118 -12.77 30.35 9.70
N GLY A 119 -11.47 30.39 9.38
CA GLY A 119 -10.41 29.77 10.15
C GLY A 119 -9.61 28.72 9.35
N GLN A 120 -8.85 27.88 10.04
CA GLN A 120 -8.00 26.87 9.42
C GLN A 120 -8.76 25.58 9.15
N ARG A 121 -8.74 25.12 7.90
CA ARG A 121 -9.26 23.82 7.52
C ARG A 121 -8.14 22.79 7.52
N THR A 122 -8.16 21.90 8.49
CA THR A 122 -7.14 20.85 8.66
C THR A 122 -7.52 19.60 7.87
N ARG A 123 -6.50 19.00 7.24
CA ARG A 123 -6.51 17.64 6.66
C ARG A 123 -5.28 16.89 7.15
N PHE A 124 -5.32 15.59 7.05
CA PHE A 124 -4.18 14.74 7.40
C PHE A 124 -3.56 14.16 6.14
N ARG A 125 -2.24 14.31 6.02
CA ARG A 125 -1.46 13.67 4.96
C ARG A 125 -0.75 12.48 5.54
N ALA A 126 -1.06 11.29 5.04
CA ALA A 126 -0.32 10.06 5.32
C ALA A 126 0.64 9.75 4.18
N CYS A 127 1.82 9.25 4.52
CA CYS A 127 2.78 8.66 3.59
C CYS A 127 3.00 7.21 4.01
N VAL A 128 2.78 6.29 3.08
CA VAL A 128 2.86 4.84 3.32
C VAL A 128 3.81 4.22 2.30
N ALA A 129 4.58 3.25 2.76
CA ALA A 129 5.38 2.37 1.92
C ALA A 129 4.76 0.97 1.92
N VAL A 130 4.79 0.32 0.77
CA VAL A 130 4.27 -1.04 0.58
C VAL A 130 5.33 -1.86 -0.16
N GLY A 131 5.64 -3.06 0.30
CA GLY A 131 6.62 -3.94 -0.34
C GLY A 131 6.43 -5.40 0.07
N ASP A 132 7.05 -6.29 -0.68
CA ASP A 132 6.97 -7.74 -0.50
C ASP A 132 8.26 -8.36 0.09
N ALA A 133 9.25 -7.53 0.43
CA ALA A 133 10.60 -7.93 0.81
C ALA A 133 11.33 -8.79 -0.24
N ASN A 134 10.79 -8.90 -1.46
CA ASN A 134 11.35 -9.70 -2.55
C ASN A 134 11.61 -8.90 -3.85
N GLY A 135 11.80 -7.62 -3.77
CA GLY A 135 12.18 -6.79 -4.92
C GLY A 135 11.06 -5.92 -5.49
N HIS A 136 9.94 -5.80 -4.80
CA HIS A 136 8.87 -4.87 -5.17
C HIS A 136 8.66 -3.83 -4.07
N LEU A 137 8.61 -2.58 -4.43
CA LEU A 137 8.38 -1.48 -3.50
C LEU A 137 7.48 -0.42 -4.14
N GLY A 138 6.52 0.07 -3.37
CA GLY A 138 5.69 1.19 -3.74
C GLY A 138 5.63 2.23 -2.62
N VAL A 139 5.57 3.50 -2.98
CA VAL A 139 5.38 4.60 -2.03
C VAL A 139 4.22 5.45 -2.47
N GLY A 140 3.30 5.71 -1.55
CA GLY A 140 2.12 6.52 -1.80
C GLY A 140 1.87 7.56 -0.72
N SER A 141 1.27 8.66 -1.09
CA SER A 141 0.79 9.66 -0.13
C SER A 141 -0.60 10.16 -0.50
N LYS A 142 -1.44 10.35 0.51
CA LYS A 142 -2.80 10.86 0.33
C LYS A 142 -3.17 11.82 1.46
N CYS A 143 -4.01 12.81 1.11
CA CYS A 143 -4.59 13.73 2.08
C CYS A 143 -6.10 13.47 2.20
N ALA A 144 -6.59 13.31 3.43
CA ALA A 144 -8.02 13.17 3.72
C ALA A 144 -8.41 13.96 4.96
N LYS A 145 -9.71 14.08 5.23
CA LYS A 145 -10.23 14.73 6.43
C LYS A 145 -9.93 13.93 7.69
N GLU A 146 -10.00 12.60 7.57
CA GLU A 146 -9.74 11.65 8.64
C GLU A 146 -8.42 10.93 8.42
N VAL A 147 -7.74 10.57 9.50
CA VAL A 147 -6.46 9.84 9.46
C VAL A 147 -6.62 8.47 8.81
N ALA A 148 -7.65 7.71 9.21
CA ALA A 148 -7.91 6.38 8.64
C ALA A 148 -8.15 6.43 7.13
N GLY A 149 -8.92 7.41 6.64
CA GLY A 149 -9.14 7.62 5.22
C GLY A 149 -7.87 8.07 4.46
N ALA A 150 -6.97 8.81 5.12
CA ALA A 150 -5.68 9.19 4.55
C ALA A 150 -4.75 7.97 4.41
N ILE A 151 -4.69 7.10 5.43
CA ILE A 151 -3.87 5.87 5.41
C ILE A 151 -4.37 4.91 4.32
N ARG A 152 -5.67 4.57 4.31
CA ARG A 152 -6.25 3.68 3.27
C ARG A 152 -5.98 4.21 1.86
N GLY A 153 -6.20 5.51 1.65
CA GLY A 153 -5.93 6.13 0.35
C GLY A 153 -4.44 6.17 0.00
N ALA A 154 -3.54 6.27 0.97
CA ALA A 154 -2.10 6.22 0.76
C ALA A 154 -1.63 4.81 0.40
N ILE A 155 -2.17 3.75 1.03
CA ILE A 155 -1.91 2.35 0.69
C ILE A 155 -2.33 2.07 -0.76
N ILE A 156 -3.54 2.48 -1.16
CA ILE A 156 -4.01 2.34 -2.55
C ILE A 156 -3.03 3.05 -3.51
N ASN A 157 -2.62 4.26 -3.19
CA ASN A 157 -1.70 5.01 -4.03
C ASN A 157 -0.29 4.38 -4.06
N ALA A 158 0.16 3.77 -2.97
CA ALA A 158 1.43 3.03 -2.92
C ALA A 158 1.38 1.78 -3.80
N LYS A 159 0.28 1.01 -3.77
CA LYS A 159 0.08 -0.15 -4.64
C LYS A 159 0.06 0.22 -6.12
N LEU A 160 -0.55 1.36 -6.49
CA LEU A 160 -0.55 1.86 -7.86
C LEU A 160 0.84 2.34 -8.34
N ASN A 161 1.72 2.71 -7.41
CA ASN A 161 3.08 3.17 -7.68
C ASN A 161 4.14 2.08 -7.44
N ILE A 162 3.72 0.83 -7.35
CA ILE A 162 4.67 -0.28 -7.14
C ILE A 162 5.63 -0.37 -8.33
N CYS A 163 6.90 -0.59 -8.04
CA CYS A 163 7.94 -0.76 -9.04
C CYS A 163 8.90 -1.88 -8.64
N PRO A 164 9.51 -2.56 -9.63
CA PRO A 164 10.53 -3.55 -9.38
C PRO A 164 11.83 -2.87 -8.94
N ILE A 165 12.57 -3.52 -8.05
CA ILE A 165 13.87 -3.07 -7.55
C ILE A 165 14.90 -4.15 -7.84
N ARG A 166 15.98 -3.76 -8.53
CA ARG A 166 17.07 -4.66 -8.82
C ARG A 166 17.96 -4.79 -7.59
N ARG A 167 18.17 -6.01 -7.15
CA ARG A 167 19.16 -6.39 -6.14
C ARG A 167 20.42 -6.88 -6.81
N GLY A 168 21.55 -6.76 -6.13
CA GLY A 168 22.84 -7.16 -6.66
C GLY A 168 23.76 -7.73 -5.59
N TYR A 169 25.04 -7.84 -5.95
CA TYR A 169 26.10 -8.39 -5.11
C TYR A 169 27.18 -7.34 -4.92
N TRP A 170 27.83 -7.34 -3.76
CA TRP A 170 28.98 -6.47 -3.51
C TRP A 170 30.27 -6.99 -4.17
N GLY A 171 30.41 -8.31 -4.30
CA GLY A 171 31.59 -8.96 -4.87
C GLY A 171 31.20 -10.29 -5.52
N SER A 172 31.55 -11.41 -4.89
CA SER A 172 31.22 -12.73 -5.37
C SER A 172 29.70 -12.94 -5.52
N LYS A 173 29.27 -13.49 -6.65
CA LYS A 173 27.86 -13.78 -6.98
C LYS A 173 27.39 -15.09 -6.37
N LEU A 174 27.78 -15.39 -5.14
CA LEU A 174 27.34 -16.60 -4.41
C LEU A 174 26.07 -16.33 -3.60
N GLY A 175 25.10 -17.22 -3.68
CA GLY A 175 23.83 -17.15 -2.96
C GLY A 175 22.87 -16.09 -3.51
N GLN A 176 21.88 -15.69 -2.70
CA GLN A 176 20.89 -14.70 -3.08
C GLN A 176 21.47 -13.27 -3.14
N PRO A 177 21.00 -12.42 -4.07
CA PRO A 177 21.39 -11.02 -4.11
C PRO A 177 20.97 -10.31 -2.80
N HIS A 178 21.90 -9.55 -2.21
CA HIS A 178 21.75 -9.01 -0.86
C HIS A 178 21.84 -7.49 -0.77
N THR A 179 22.34 -6.84 -1.79
CA THR A 179 22.60 -5.40 -1.79
C THR A 179 22.13 -4.72 -3.06
N VAL A 180 22.40 -3.44 -3.21
CA VAL A 180 22.16 -2.69 -4.45
C VAL A 180 23.23 -3.01 -5.49
N PRO A 181 22.90 -3.03 -6.79
CA PRO A 181 23.86 -3.41 -7.85
C PRO A 181 24.99 -2.39 -8.05
N CYS A 182 24.71 -1.12 -7.83
CA CYS A 182 25.66 -0.02 -8.00
C CYS A 182 25.36 1.13 -7.05
N LYS A 183 26.24 2.13 -7.00
CA LYS A 183 25.99 3.38 -6.29
C LYS A 183 24.89 4.16 -7.00
N VAL A 184 23.75 4.34 -6.35
CA VAL A 184 22.63 5.10 -6.90
C VAL A 184 22.31 6.29 -6.01
N THR A 185 21.88 7.38 -6.63
CA THR A 185 21.51 8.61 -5.92
C THR A 185 20.10 9.03 -6.33
N GLY A 186 19.21 9.17 -5.35
CA GLY A 186 17.88 9.72 -5.56
C GLY A 186 17.77 11.12 -4.98
N LYS A 187 16.95 11.95 -5.60
CA LYS A 187 16.70 13.34 -5.19
C LYS A 187 15.20 13.61 -5.11
N CYS A 188 14.81 14.28 -4.05
CA CYS A 188 13.46 14.85 -3.94
C CYS A 188 13.54 16.20 -3.21
N GLY A 189 13.24 17.29 -3.91
CA GLY A 189 13.45 18.64 -3.39
C GLY A 189 14.94 18.89 -3.08
N SER A 190 15.24 19.35 -1.87
CA SER A 190 16.61 19.55 -1.40
C SER A 190 17.29 18.28 -0.88
N VAL A 191 16.52 17.23 -0.63
CA VAL A 191 17.03 15.97 -0.08
C VAL A 191 17.66 15.13 -1.19
N ARG A 192 18.87 14.64 -0.91
CA ARG A 192 19.56 13.64 -1.74
C ARG A 192 19.93 12.45 -0.88
N VAL A 193 19.64 11.27 -1.36
CA VAL A 193 20.00 10.01 -0.70
C VAL A 193 20.84 9.20 -1.68
N ARG A 194 21.99 8.75 -1.23
CA ARG A 194 22.88 7.86 -1.98
C ARG A 194 22.88 6.50 -1.31
N LEU A 195 22.63 5.47 -2.08
CA LEU A 195 22.74 4.07 -1.68
C LEU A 195 24.06 3.52 -2.23
N ILE A 196 24.77 2.78 -1.40
CA ILE A 196 26.12 2.27 -1.71
C ILE A 196 26.10 0.77 -1.40
N PRO A 197 26.58 -0.10 -2.32
CA PRO A 197 26.71 -1.53 -2.07
C PRO A 197 27.57 -1.82 -0.85
N ALA A 198 27.19 -2.83 -0.07
CA ALA A 198 27.90 -3.24 1.14
C ALA A 198 28.16 -4.74 1.14
N PRO A 199 29.24 -5.22 1.79
CA PRO A 199 29.51 -6.64 1.94
C PRO A 199 28.45 -7.34 2.81
N ARG A 200 28.34 -8.66 2.68
CA ARG A 200 27.43 -9.46 3.49
C ARG A 200 27.73 -9.31 4.98
N GLY A 201 26.67 -9.23 5.78
CA GLY A 201 26.78 -9.08 7.23
C GLY A 201 26.92 -7.64 7.72
N THR A 202 27.00 -6.66 6.82
CA THR A 202 27.02 -5.23 7.20
C THR A 202 25.68 -4.78 7.78
N GLY A 203 24.58 -5.35 7.29
CA GLY A 203 23.25 -4.90 7.61
C GLY A 203 22.88 -3.55 6.97
N LEU A 204 21.78 -2.99 7.39
CA LEU A 204 21.27 -1.72 6.87
C LEU A 204 21.78 -0.54 7.70
N VAL A 205 22.77 0.16 7.17
CA VAL A 205 23.33 1.39 7.75
C VAL A 205 22.61 2.59 7.14
N ALA A 206 21.47 2.94 7.70
CA ALA A 206 20.57 3.97 7.16
C ALA A 206 19.76 4.66 8.24
N GLY A 207 19.21 5.82 7.94
CA GLY A 207 18.20 6.45 8.79
C GLY A 207 16.93 5.59 8.90
N PRO A 208 16.09 5.75 9.94
CA PRO A 208 14.97 4.86 10.21
C PRO A 208 14.04 4.68 9.01
N ALA A 209 13.62 5.77 8.39
CA ALA A 209 12.71 5.72 7.24
C ALA A 209 13.32 5.02 6.02
N SER A 210 14.60 5.28 5.70
CA SER A 210 15.28 4.56 4.62
C SER A 210 15.50 3.10 4.97
N LYS A 211 15.75 2.77 6.24
CA LYS A 211 15.93 1.39 6.71
C LYS A 211 14.67 0.56 6.50
N THR A 212 13.50 1.13 6.80
CA THR A 212 12.21 0.49 6.53
C THR A 212 11.99 0.23 5.04
N LEU A 213 12.25 1.23 4.19
CA LEU A 213 12.12 1.06 2.73
C LEU A 213 13.05 -0.01 2.18
N LEU A 214 14.31 -0.08 2.65
CA LEU A 214 15.27 -1.08 2.25
C LEU A 214 14.85 -2.49 2.66
N LYS A 215 14.27 -2.65 3.87
CA LYS A 215 13.70 -3.93 4.33
C LYS A 215 12.53 -4.37 3.44
N LEU A 216 11.58 -3.47 3.19
CA LEU A 216 10.43 -3.74 2.33
C LEU A 216 10.83 -4.05 0.87
N ALA A 217 11.99 -3.57 0.43
CA ALA A 217 12.56 -3.87 -0.89
C ALA A 217 13.33 -5.20 -0.92
N GLY A 218 13.56 -5.85 0.22
CA GLY A 218 14.32 -7.09 0.31
C GLY A 218 15.84 -6.89 0.19
N ILE A 219 16.36 -5.73 0.60
CA ILE A 219 17.79 -5.44 0.66
C ILE A 219 18.27 -5.66 2.09
N ASN A 220 19.30 -6.49 2.26
CA ASN A 220 19.83 -6.86 3.56
C ASN A 220 21.04 -6.01 3.98
N ASP A 221 21.89 -5.64 3.03
CA ASP A 221 23.14 -4.94 3.29
C ASP A 221 23.24 -3.68 2.42
N CYS A 222 23.38 -2.51 3.02
CA CYS A 222 23.52 -1.26 2.28
C CYS A 222 24.12 -0.16 3.16
N TYR A 223 25.10 0.57 2.63
CA TYR A 223 25.52 1.86 3.19
C TYR A 223 24.69 2.99 2.57
N THR A 224 24.42 4.01 3.35
CA THR A 224 23.68 5.18 2.88
C THR A 224 24.39 6.48 3.26
N SER A 225 24.26 7.49 2.38
CA SER A 225 24.65 8.86 2.65
C SER A 225 23.47 9.77 2.30
N SER A 226 23.12 10.69 3.19
CA SER A 226 22.01 11.62 2.99
C SER A 226 22.46 13.06 3.17
N VAL A 227 22.00 13.94 2.29
CA VAL A 227 22.35 15.36 2.27
C VAL A 227 21.08 16.19 2.08
N GLY A 228 21.09 17.39 2.63
CA GLY A 228 19.97 18.32 2.54
C GLY A 228 19.06 18.27 3.76
N HIS A 229 17.82 18.74 3.61
CA HIS A 229 16.85 18.84 4.71
C HIS A 229 16.14 17.50 4.97
N THR A 230 16.86 16.50 5.44
CA THR A 230 16.40 15.12 5.68
C THR A 230 15.29 15.03 6.74
N ARG A 231 15.12 16.08 7.54
CA ARG A 231 14.02 16.18 8.53
C ARG A 231 12.63 16.20 7.87
N THR A 232 12.54 16.57 6.59
CA THR A 232 11.31 16.43 5.80
C THR A 232 11.13 14.98 5.39
N LEU A 233 10.53 14.18 6.27
CA LEU A 233 10.40 12.72 6.10
C LEU A 233 9.77 12.32 4.76
N GLY A 234 8.71 13.00 4.32
CA GLY A 234 8.07 12.71 3.03
C GLY A 234 9.03 12.84 1.84
N ASN A 235 9.87 13.88 1.82
CA ASN A 235 10.88 14.03 0.78
C ASN A 235 12.02 13.03 0.93
N PHE A 236 12.40 12.68 2.15
CA PHE A 236 13.43 11.69 2.43
C PHE A 236 13.02 10.29 1.96
N VAL A 237 11.79 9.87 2.25
CA VAL A 237 11.18 8.62 1.75
C VAL A 237 11.14 8.61 0.23
N GLN A 238 10.66 9.69 -0.38
CA GLN A 238 10.57 9.79 -1.83
C GLN A 238 11.95 9.79 -2.51
N ALA A 239 12.96 10.45 -1.92
CA ALA A 239 14.32 10.43 -2.45
C ALA A 239 14.93 9.02 -2.40
N THR A 240 14.70 8.27 -1.31
CA THR A 240 15.12 6.87 -1.19
C THR A 240 14.42 5.99 -2.23
N PHE A 241 13.11 6.17 -2.40
CA PHE A 241 12.33 5.44 -3.42
C PHE A 241 12.83 5.72 -4.85
N VAL A 242 13.13 6.97 -5.18
CA VAL A 242 13.71 7.34 -6.49
C VAL A 242 15.08 6.70 -6.67
N ALA A 243 15.91 6.63 -5.62
CA ALA A 243 17.21 5.94 -5.68
C ALA A 243 17.01 4.44 -5.96
N LEU A 244 16.09 3.79 -5.27
CA LEU A 244 15.80 2.37 -5.47
C LEU A 244 15.24 2.09 -6.87
N LYS A 245 14.32 2.93 -7.37
CA LYS A 245 13.81 2.82 -8.74
C LYS A 245 14.92 2.93 -9.79
N ALA A 246 15.95 3.74 -9.53
CA ALA A 246 17.08 3.93 -10.45
C ALA A 246 17.99 2.70 -10.56
N THR A 247 17.85 1.67 -9.71
CA THR A 247 18.68 0.45 -9.76
C THR A 247 18.51 -0.33 -11.07
N TYR A 248 17.31 -0.30 -11.66
CA TYR A 248 17.06 -0.91 -12.97
C TYR A 248 17.62 -0.11 -14.15
N GLY A 249 17.97 1.15 -13.95
CA GLY A 249 18.59 1.98 -14.99
C GLY A 249 20.07 1.70 -15.24
N PHE A 250 20.68 0.80 -14.47
CA PHE A 250 22.10 0.47 -14.60
C PHE A 250 22.30 -0.66 -15.61
N LEU A 251 22.97 -0.36 -16.73
CA LEU A 251 23.32 -1.33 -17.77
C LEU A 251 24.63 -2.01 -17.42
N GLU A 252 24.59 -3.30 -17.14
CA GLU A 252 25.77 -4.16 -16.94
C GLU A 252 26.14 -4.86 -18.25
N PRO A 253 27.44 -5.29 -18.42
CA PRO A 253 27.84 -6.06 -19.59
C PRO A 253 27.04 -7.33 -19.84
N THR A 254 26.51 -7.96 -18.79
CA THR A 254 25.64 -9.16 -18.87
C THR A 254 24.28 -8.88 -19.51
N LEU A 255 23.91 -7.61 -19.68
CA LEU A 255 22.65 -7.17 -20.31
C LEU A 255 22.87 -6.60 -21.73
N TRP A 256 24.08 -6.74 -22.30
CA TRP A 256 24.38 -6.22 -23.64
C TRP A 256 23.86 -7.14 -24.76
N ASP A 257 23.58 -8.39 -24.44
CA ASP A 257 23.03 -9.32 -25.41
C ASP A 257 21.68 -8.82 -25.91
N GLU A 258 21.47 -8.91 -27.23
CA GLU A 258 20.19 -8.55 -27.82
C GLU A 258 19.12 -9.51 -27.32
N THR A 259 18.02 -8.95 -26.84
CA THR A 259 16.84 -9.72 -26.43
C THR A 259 15.75 -9.58 -27.49
N GLU A 260 15.15 -10.70 -27.89
CA GLU A 260 13.97 -10.68 -28.75
C GLU A 260 12.78 -10.08 -27.97
N PHE A 261 12.16 -9.05 -28.55
CA PHE A 261 10.95 -8.48 -28.00
C PHE A 261 9.76 -9.36 -28.36
N GLY A 262 9.12 -9.94 -27.35
CA GLY A 262 7.84 -10.63 -27.52
C GLY A 262 6.69 -9.68 -27.86
N VAL A 263 5.60 -10.25 -28.30
CA VAL A 263 4.36 -9.51 -28.56
C VAL A 263 3.77 -9.01 -27.22
N THR A 264 3.25 -7.78 -27.20
CA THR A 264 2.62 -7.25 -26.00
C THR A 264 1.38 -8.06 -25.61
N PRO A 265 1.07 -8.25 -24.31
CA PRO A 265 -0.14 -8.99 -23.89
C PRO A 265 -1.44 -8.43 -24.48
N TYR A 266 -1.50 -7.15 -24.77
CA TYR A 266 -2.65 -6.53 -25.41
C TYR A 266 -2.83 -6.94 -26.88
N GLN A 267 -1.74 -7.16 -27.60
CA GLN A 267 -1.77 -7.64 -29.00
C GLN A 267 -2.09 -9.13 -29.05
N GLU A 268 -1.45 -9.92 -28.20
CA GLU A 268 -1.67 -11.36 -28.10
C GLU A 268 -3.13 -11.70 -27.80
N HIS A 269 -3.75 -10.93 -26.90
CA HIS A 269 -5.12 -11.20 -26.45
C HIS A 269 -6.15 -10.21 -26.99
N THR A 270 -5.91 -9.65 -28.19
CA THR A 270 -6.81 -8.66 -28.82
C THR A 270 -8.23 -9.20 -29.03
N ASP A 271 -8.36 -10.45 -29.48
CA ASP A 271 -9.67 -11.09 -29.74
C ASP A 271 -10.50 -11.24 -28.45
N PHE A 272 -9.84 -11.61 -27.35
CA PHE A 272 -10.51 -11.71 -26.05
C PHE A 272 -11.04 -10.35 -25.58
N LEU A 273 -10.22 -9.31 -25.68
CA LEU A 273 -10.60 -7.95 -25.31
C LEU A 273 -11.70 -7.35 -26.20
N GLY A 274 -11.69 -7.70 -27.50
CA GLY A 274 -12.71 -7.30 -28.47
C GLY A 274 -14.09 -7.91 -28.16
N ARG A 275 -14.16 -9.22 -27.93
CA ARG A 275 -15.40 -9.92 -27.59
C ARG A 275 -16.06 -9.39 -26.33
N GLU A 276 -15.29 -9.07 -25.28
CA GLU A 276 -15.83 -8.47 -24.06
C GLU A 276 -16.33 -7.04 -24.26
N ALA A 277 -15.71 -6.25 -25.13
CA ALA A 277 -16.17 -4.90 -25.45
C ALA A 277 -17.54 -4.94 -26.15
N GLU A 278 -17.71 -5.82 -27.14
CA GLU A 278 -18.99 -6.02 -27.82
C GLU A 278 -20.10 -6.54 -26.91
N ALA A 279 -19.78 -7.42 -25.98
CA ALA A 279 -20.74 -7.93 -25.00
C ALA A 279 -21.26 -6.85 -24.04
N LYS A 280 -20.43 -5.84 -23.74
CA LYS A 280 -20.84 -4.69 -22.90
C LYS A 280 -21.71 -3.71 -23.66
N THR A 281 -21.37 -3.36 -24.90
CA THR A 281 -22.21 -2.48 -25.73
C THR A 281 -23.60 -3.08 -25.95
N LYS A 282 -23.71 -4.38 -26.24
CA LYS A 282 -25.01 -5.09 -26.36
C LYS A 282 -25.83 -5.12 -25.07
N LYS A 283 -25.22 -4.96 -23.88
CA LYS A 283 -25.95 -4.86 -22.60
C LYS A 283 -26.48 -3.46 -22.32
N ASP A 284 -25.72 -2.43 -22.72
CA ASP A 284 -26.11 -1.02 -22.54
C ASP A 284 -27.22 -0.60 -23.50
N ASP A 285 -27.29 -1.19 -24.69
CA ASP A 285 -28.31 -0.93 -25.73
C ASP A 285 -29.65 -1.64 -25.44
N ARG A 286 -29.79 -2.42 -24.36
CA ARG A 286 -31.09 -2.99 -24.00
C ARG A 286 -32.02 -1.91 -23.45
N PRO A 287 -33.22 -1.72 -24.05
CA PRO A 287 -34.14 -0.73 -23.53
C PRO A 287 -34.49 -1.04 -22.09
N LYS A 288 -34.30 -0.04 -21.25
CA LYS A 288 -34.75 -0.10 -19.85
C LYS A 288 -36.26 0.03 -19.82
N TYR A 289 -36.94 -1.11 -19.77
CA TYR A 289 -38.38 -1.16 -19.51
C TYR A 289 -38.63 -1.09 -17.99
#